data_27bb523ad474d85b042c9ac607ec5230
#
_entry.id   27bb523ad474d85b042c9ac607ec5230
#
_cell.length_a   1.000
_cell.length_b   1.000
_cell.length_c   1.000
_cell.angle_alpha   90.00
_cell.angle_beta   90.00
_cell.angle_gamma   90.00
#
_symmetry.space_group_name_H-M   'P 1'
#
loop_
_entity.id
_entity.type
_entity.pdbx_description
1 polymer ?
#
loop_
_entity_poly.entity_id
_entity_poly.type
_entity_poly.pdbx_seq_one_letter_code
_entity_poly.pdbx_strand_id
1 'polypeptide(L)'
;MKKVLKITGAVLASLLLCLVSACSCLVEHSAEQPVSRPAPEAERRLRGHVEQLCAQPRYGDTLEQARLYIEKKLAAAGWAVTLQEFTTSDGETHYNICALRRGKSGKRYIIGAHYDACDTGEGDNPGADDNASAVAALLELAEQLPKGKPEHDIELVAWACEEPPWFDSEDMGSARHAAACDSEKVLGLICLEMLGYFSDEPDSQPSLFPGYSLLLPTVGNFIAVVGNLEAYGLAKQIYSGLKQQLPAARINVPWAEETELFFSDHRNYHPLGIPAVMVTDTAMIRNPNYHEPTDTPETLDYHRLNLVTRGLVRIVTSLAWPEQ
;
A
#
# COMPACT_ATOMS: atom_id res chain seq x y z
N MET A 1 -8.16 -54.04 9.42
CA MET A 1 -7.95 -52.76 10.14
C MET A 1 -6.58 -52.12 9.92
N LYS A 2 -5.43 -52.78 10.10
CA LYS A 2 -4.09 -52.13 9.93
C LYS A 2 -3.78 -51.60 8.54
N LYS A 3 -4.34 -52.15 7.44
CA LYS A 3 -4.14 -51.64 6.06
C LYS A 3 -4.99 -50.39 5.77
N VAL A 4 -6.20 -50.29 6.30
CA VAL A 4 -7.06 -49.14 6.12
C VAL A 4 -6.49 -47.92 6.90
N LEU A 5 -5.93 -48.15 8.09
CA LEU A 5 -5.31 -47.07 8.89
C LEU A 5 -4.03 -46.49 8.23
N LYS A 6 -3.27 -47.34 7.50
CA LYS A 6 -2.08 -46.88 6.72
C LYS A 6 -2.46 -46.08 5.48
N ILE A 7 -3.55 -46.43 4.80
CA ILE A 7 -4.04 -45.70 3.62
C ILE A 7 -4.62 -44.34 4.02
N THR A 8 -5.38 -44.28 5.10
CA THR A 8 -5.90 -43.00 5.62
C THR A 8 -4.77 -42.07 6.10
N GLY A 9 -3.72 -42.61 6.74
CA GLY A 9 -2.56 -41.81 7.15
C GLY A 9 -1.76 -41.27 5.96
N ALA A 10 -1.57 -42.08 4.92
CA ALA A 10 -0.86 -41.63 3.70
C ALA A 10 -1.68 -40.58 2.91
N VAL A 11 -2.99 -40.72 2.83
CA VAL A 11 -3.87 -39.75 2.17
C VAL A 11 -3.92 -38.44 2.95
N LEU A 12 -4.01 -38.49 4.29
CA LEU A 12 -3.95 -37.32 5.15
C LEU A 12 -2.60 -36.61 5.05
N ALA A 13 -1.49 -37.35 5.03
CA ALA A 13 -0.16 -36.79 4.87
C ALA A 13 0.01 -36.13 3.47
N SER A 14 -0.52 -36.77 2.41
CA SER A 14 -0.49 -36.20 1.05
C SER A 14 -1.37 -34.95 0.95
N LEU A 15 -2.55 -34.94 1.58
CA LEU A 15 -3.43 -33.77 1.64
C LEU A 15 -2.78 -32.63 2.43
N LEU A 16 -2.12 -32.94 3.54
CA LEU A 16 -1.37 -31.96 4.34
C LEU A 16 -0.19 -31.39 3.55
N LEU A 17 0.55 -32.23 2.83
CA LEU A 17 1.64 -31.78 1.94
C LEU A 17 1.10 -30.90 0.80
N CYS A 18 -0.02 -31.26 0.19
CA CYS A 18 -0.66 -30.44 -0.85
C CYS A 18 -1.16 -29.10 -0.30
N LEU A 19 -1.73 -29.09 0.90
CA LEU A 19 -2.15 -27.86 1.59
C LEU A 19 -0.95 -26.96 1.95
N VAL A 20 0.11 -27.54 2.51
CA VAL A 20 1.36 -26.79 2.82
C VAL A 20 2.01 -26.27 1.54
N SER A 21 2.06 -27.08 0.45
CA SER A 21 2.58 -26.62 -0.84
C SER A 21 1.70 -25.55 -1.48
N ALA A 22 0.38 -25.64 -1.37
CA ALA A 22 -0.53 -24.60 -1.84
C ALA A 22 -0.37 -23.31 -1.03
N CYS A 23 -0.29 -23.41 0.31
CA CYS A 23 -0.02 -22.27 1.17
C CYS A 23 1.35 -21.63 0.89
N SER A 24 2.40 -22.43 0.66
CA SER A 24 3.74 -21.89 0.34
C SER A 24 3.80 -21.19 -1.04
N CYS A 25 2.90 -21.51 -1.98
CA CYS A 25 2.77 -20.77 -3.22
C CYS A 25 2.09 -19.40 -3.04
N LEU A 26 1.27 -19.26 -1.99
CA LEU A 26 0.49 -18.05 -1.73
C LEU A 26 1.19 -17.09 -0.76
N VAL A 27 2.15 -17.60 0.03
CA VAL A 27 2.93 -16.81 0.98
C VAL A 27 4.41 -17.01 0.69
N GLU A 28 5.12 -15.93 0.49
CA GLU A 28 6.57 -15.90 0.29
C GLU A 28 7.18 -14.82 1.17
N HIS A 29 8.37 -15.05 1.71
CA HIS A 29 9.18 -14.00 2.33
C HIS A 29 10.64 -14.13 1.90
N SER A 30 11.36 -13.02 1.90
CA SER A 30 12.80 -12.99 1.65
C SER A 30 13.56 -13.00 2.97
N ALA A 31 14.71 -13.69 2.99
CA ALA A 31 15.67 -13.56 4.07
C ALA A 31 16.24 -12.13 4.14
N GLU A 32 16.83 -11.79 5.28
CA GLU A 32 17.52 -10.51 5.46
C GLU A 32 18.49 -10.23 4.29
N GLN A 33 18.33 -9.07 3.70
CA GLN A 33 19.26 -8.54 2.70
C GLN A 33 20.16 -7.52 3.39
N PRO A 34 21.43 -7.38 2.96
CA PRO A 34 22.25 -6.29 3.46
C PRO A 34 21.55 -4.96 3.08
N VAL A 35 21.24 -4.19 4.11
CA VAL A 35 20.60 -2.88 3.95
C VAL A 35 21.48 -2.01 3.06
N SER A 36 20.92 -1.47 1.99
CA SER A 36 21.67 -0.63 1.06
C SER A 36 22.15 0.64 1.79
N ARG A 37 23.19 1.29 1.20
CA ARG A 37 23.77 2.48 1.83
C ARG A 37 22.71 3.56 2.04
N PRO A 38 22.77 4.30 3.18
CA PRO A 38 21.91 5.45 3.42
C PRO A 38 21.94 6.44 2.26
N ALA A 39 20.79 7.05 1.98
CA ALA A 39 20.64 8.11 0.98
C ALA A 39 20.09 9.38 1.68
N PRO A 40 20.91 10.10 2.45
CA PRO A 40 20.44 11.13 3.40
C PRO A 40 19.63 12.26 2.76
N GLU A 41 19.82 12.52 1.48
CA GLU A 41 19.05 13.53 0.76
C GLU A 41 17.62 13.05 0.45
N ALA A 42 17.46 11.83 -0.03
CA ALA A 42 16.14 11.22 -0.27
C ALA A 42 15.38 11.02 1.04
N GLU A 43 16.06 10.56 2.08
CA GLU A 43 15.50 10.39 3.42
C GLU A 43 15.01 11.74 3.99
N ARG A 44 15.78 12.83 3.80
CA ARG A 44 15.36 14.19 4.21
C ARG A 44 14.15 14.70 3.42
N ARG A 45 14.06 14.39 2.12
CA ARG A 45 12.87 14.78 1.33
C ARG A 45 11.63 14.06 1.81
N LEU A 46 11.70 12.73 2.02
CA LEU A 46 10.60 11.94 2.57
C LEU A 46 10.16 12.47 3.93
N ARG A 47 11.13 12.70 4.85
CA ARG A 47 10.85 13.32 6.16
C ARG A 47 10.16 14.68 6.00
N GLY A 48 10.66 15.54 5.12
CA GLY A 48 10.06 16.85 4.88
C GLY A 48 8.64 16.78 4.33
N HIS A 49 8.30 15.76 3.54
CA HIS A 49 6.92 15.53 3.10
C HIS A 49 6.03 15.09 4.28
N VAL A 50 6.48 14.13 5.08
CA VAL A 50 5.74 13.66 6.26
C VAL A 50 5.54 14.80 7.26
N GLU A 51 6.59 15.53 7.65
CA GLU A 51 6.50 16.68 8.58
C GLU A 51 5.53 17.74 8.08
N GLN A 52 5.51 18.03 6.77
CA GLN A 52 4.58 19.01 6.21
C GLN A 52 3.13 18.51 6.23
N LEU A 53 2.90 17.23 5.97
CA LEU A 53 1.56 16.63 6.04
C LEU A 53 1.05 16.54 7.49
N CYS A 54 1.94 16.27 8.44
CA CYS A 54 1.63 16.21 9.87
C CYS A 54 1.57 17.57 10.57
N ALA A 55 1.86 18.68 9.86
CA ALA A 55 1.87 20.02 10.47
C ALA A 55 0.48 20.51 10.93
N GLN A 56 -0.57 19.91 10.41
CA GLN A 56 -1.96 20.11 10.79
C GLN A 56 -2.70 18.77 10.70
N PRO A 57 -3.77 18.58 11.47
CA PRO A 57 -4.65 17.40 11.31
C PRO A 57 -5.15 17.26 9.88
N ARG A 58 -5.26 16.03 9.38
CA ARG A 58 -5.74 15.77 8.01
C ARG A 58 -7.18 15.29 8.00
N TYR A 59 -8.04 15.98 8.74
CA TYR A 59 -9.48 15.77 8.79
C TYR A 59 -10.22 17.11 8.94
N GLY A 60 -11.53 17.12 8.67
CA GLY A 60 -12.35 18.34 8.74
C GLY A 60 -11.80 19.49 7.87
N ASP A 61 -11.91 20.71 8.36
CA ASP A 61 -11.51 21.93 7.62
C ASP A 61 -10.01 22.00 7.31
N THR A 62 -9.18 21.26 8.04
CA THR A 62 -7.72 21.29 7.87
C THR A 62 -7.23 20.35 6.78
N LEU A 63 -8.04 19.39 6.34
CA LEU A 63 -7.73 18.47 5.24
C LEU A 63 -7.37 19.20 3.93
N GLU A 64 -7.98 20.37 3.71
CA GLU A 64 -7.74 21.22 2.54
C GLU A 64 -6.26 21.63 2.39
N GLN A 65 -5.55 21.82 3.50
CA GLN A 65 -4.13 22.19 3.45
C GLN A 65 -3.26 21.04 2.90
N ALA A 66 -3.56 19.82 3.31
CA ALA A 66 -2.88 18.63 2.77
C ALA A 66 -3.20 18.47 1.27
N ARG A 67 -4.45 18.64 0.86
CA ARG A 67 -4.89 18.62 -0.54
C ARG A 67 -4.06 19.60 -1.39
N LEU A 68 -4.02 20.87 -0.99
CA LEU A 68 -3.28 21.91 -1.71
C LEU A 68 -1.77 21.63 -1.79
N TYR A 69 -1.20 21.07 -0.73
CA TYR A 69 0.20 20.69 -0.70
C TYR A 69 0.49 19.57 -1.71
N ILE A 70 -0.30 18.50 -1.71
CA ILE A 70 -0.14 17.34 -2.61
C ILE A 70 -0.32 17.78 -4.07
N GLU A 71 -1.39 18.51 -4.37
CA GLU A 71 -1.67 19.05 -5.71
C GLU A 71 -0.50 19.87 -6.25
N LYS A 72 0.02 20.80 -5.44
CA LYS A 72 1.18 21.63 -5.79
C LYS A 72 2.42 20.79 -6.09
N LYS A 73 2.69 19.75 -5.28
CA LYS A 73 3.86 18.89 -5.47
C LYS A 73 3.75 18.04 -6.73
N LEU A 74 2.62 17.43 -6.98
CA LEU A 74 2.37 16.66 -8.20
C LEU A 74 2.46 17.52 -9.46
N ALA A 75 1.88 18.72 -9.44
CA ALA A 75 1.96 19.66 -10.55
C ALA A 75 3.41 20.13 -10.79
N ALA A 76 4.18 20.42 -9.73
CA ALA A 76 5.59 20.81 -9.84
C ALA A 76 6.47 19.70 -10.42
N ALA A 77 6.13 18.43 -10.14
CA ALA A 77 6.79 17.25 -10.75
C ALA A 77 6.39 17.01 -12.23
N GLY A 78 5.52 17.85 -12.79
CA GLY A 78 5.14 17.85 -14.21
C GLY A 78 4.02 16.86 -14.54
N TRP A 79 3.17 16.52 -13.56
CA TRP A 79 1.99 15.69 -13.79
C TRP A 79 0.77 16.54 -14.18
N ALA A 80 -0.12 15.97 -14.99
CA ALA A 80 -1.42 16.55 -15.26
C ALA A 80 -2.36 16.25 -14.10
N VAL A 81 -2.54 17.22 -13.22
CA VAL A 81 -3.34 17.08 -12.00
C VAL A 81 -4.79 17.51 -12.27
N THR A 82 -5.73 16.71 -11.79
CA THR A 82 -7.16 16.99 -11.78
C THR A 82 -7.74 16.63 -10.42
N LEU A 83 -8.78 17.33 -10.00
CA LEU A 83 -9.54 17.02 -8.80
C LEU A 83 -10.80 16.25 -9.20
N GLN A 84 -11.02 15.11 -8.57
CA GLN A 84 -12.29 14.40 -8.63
C GLN A 84 -13.11 14.83 -7.40
N GLU A 85 -14.06 15.73 -7.63
CA GLU A 85 -14.99 16.18 -6.60
C GLU A 85 -16.07 15.12 -6.36
N PHE A 86 -16.43 14.90 -5.10
CA PHE A 86 -17.54 14.05 -4.70
C PHE A 86 -18.17 14.55 -3.38
N THR A 87 -19.42 14.19 -3.17
CA THR A 87 -20.17 14.54 -1.96
C THR A 87 -20.45 13.26 -1.18
N THR A 88 -20.18 13.30 0.11
CA THR A 88 -20.43 12.22 1.06
C THR A 88 -21.88 12.26 1.56
N SER A 89 -22.33 11.20 2.21
CA SER A 89 -23.73 11.05 2.66
C SER A 89 -24.17 12.08 3.70
N ASP A 90 -23.23 12.71 4.40
CA ASP A 90 -23.48 13.83 5.32
C ASP A 90 -23.60 15.20 4.64
N GLY A 91 -23.34 15.25 3.31
CA GLY A 91 -23.44 16.47 2.50
C GLY A 91 -22.16 17.26 2.35
N GLU A 92 -21.03 16.78 2.92
CA GLU A 92 -19.72 17.43 2.79
C GLU A 92 -19.10 17.12 1.42
N THR A 93 -18.29 18.06 0.93
CA THR A 93 -17.62 17.93 -0.38
C THR A 93 -16.15 17.64 -0.17
N HIS A 94 -15.68 16.56 -0.81
CA HIS A 94 -14.30 16.08 -0.76
C HIS A 94 -13.70 15.94 -2.15
N TYR A 95 -12.39 15.76 -2.23
CA TYR A 95 -11.64 15.71 -3.48
C TYR A 95 -10.60 14.59 -3.47
N ASN A 96 -10.65 13.71 -4.45
CA ASN A 96 -9.47 12.92 -4.79
C ASN A 96 -8.56 13.74 -5.71
N ILE A 97 -7.26 13.61 -5.52
CA ILE A 97 -6.25 14.27 -6.34
C ILE A 97 -5.72 13.23 -7.33
N CYS A 98 -6.04 13.40 -8.61
CA CYS A 98 -5.64 12.48 -9.67
C CYS A 98 -4.55 13.13 -10.53
N ALA A 99 -3.38 12.50 -10.61
CA ALA A 99 -2.25 12.98 -11.39
C ALA A 99 -1.92 11.96 -12.50
N LEU A 100 -2.14 12.35 -13.75
CA LEU A 100 -2.07 11.44 -14.88
C LEU A 100 -0.86 11.73 -15.78
N ARG A 101 -0.14 10.67 -16.16
CA ARG A 101 0.83 10.67 -17.25
C ARG A 101 0.39 9.71 -18.35
N ARG A 102 0.03 10.27 -19.49
CA ARG A 102 -0.47 9.52 -20.65
C ARG A 102 0.62 8.68 -21.31
N GLY A 103 0.31 7.41 -21.52
CA GLY A 103 1.10 6.44 -22.28
C GLY A 103 0.64 6.29 -23.73
N LYS A 104 1.03 5.18 -24.35
CA LYS A 104 0.73 4.85 -25.75
C LYS A 104 -0.45 3.88 -25.90
N SER A 105 -0.59 2.93 -24.95
CA SER A 105 -1.53 1.82 -25.06
C SER A 105 -2.99 2.16 -24.74
N GLY A 106 -3.23 3.29 -24.04
CA GLY A 106 -4.54 3.64 -23.50
C GLY A 106 -4.99 2.79 -22.31
N LYS A 107 -4.12 1.89 -21.82
CA LYS A 107 -4.30 1.14 -20.56
C LYS A 107 -3.46 1.80 -19.46
N ARG A 108 -3.85 1.64 -18.18
CA ARG A 108 -3.21 2.32 -17.06
C ARG A 108 -2.89 1.41 -15.89
N TYR A 109 -1.84 1.79 -15.14
CA TYR A 109 -1.63 1.40 -13.76
C TYR A 109 -2.01 2.56 -12.85
N ILE A 110 -2.63 2.25 -11.72
CA ILE A 110 -3.00 3.21 -10.67
C ILE A 110 -2.09 2.94 -9.47
N ILE A 111 -1.50 3.99 -8.91
CA ILE A 111 -0.76 3.95 -7.66
C ILE A 111 -1.38 5.01 -6.76
N GLY A 112 -1.81 4.62 -5.56
CA GLY A 112 -2.48 5.58 -4.71
C GLY A 112 -2.27 5.35 -3.23
N ALA A 113 -2.59 6.39 -2.45
CA ALA A 113 -2.57 6.42 -1.00
C ALA A 113 -3.68 7.36 -0.53
N HIS A 114 -4.30 7.08 0.59
CA HIS A 114 -5.20 8.07 1.19
C HIS A 114 -4.40 9.19 1.86
N TYR A 115 -4.98 10.39 1.93
CA TYR A 115 -4.30 11.55 2.48
C TYR A 115 -4.99 12.16 3.71
N ASP A 116 -6.17 11.68 4.07
CA ASP A 116 -6.80 11.94 5.34
C ASP A 116 -6.10 11.19 6.48
N ALA A 117 -6.48 11.48 7.72
CA ALA A 117 -6.03 10.79 8.93
C ALA A 117 -7.21 10.65 9.88
N CYS A 118 -7.17 9.63 10.72
CA CYS A 118 -8.23 9.34 11.66
C CYS A 118 -8.42 10.46 12.69
N ASP A 119 -9.66 10.97 12.81
CA ASP A 119 -10.06 11.82 13.93
C ASP A 119 -10.44 10.92 15.11
N THR A 120 -9.53 10.80 16.07
CA THR A 120 -9.74 9.95 17.24
C THR A 120 -10.63 10.58 18.31
N GLY A 121 -10.89 11.88 18.20
CA GLY A 121 -11.61 12.65 19.23
C GLY A 121 -10.85 12.82 20.56
N GLU A 122 -9.66 12.23 20.69
CA GLU A 122 -8.85 12.22 21.92
C GLU A 122 -7.56 13.07 21.80
N GLY A 123 -7.50 13.97 20.82
CA GLY A 123 -6.36 14.82 20.51
C GLY A 123 -5.98 14.74 19.05
N ASP A 124 -5.05 15.60 18.62
CA ASP A 124 -4.59 15.60 17.23
C ASP A 124 -3.82 14.30 16.94
N ASN A 125 -4.32 13.51 16.00
CA ASN A 125 -3.58 12.40 15.42
C ASN A 125 -2.80 12.94 14.20
N PRO A 126 -1.45 13.00 14.24
CA PRO A 126 -0.67 13.46 13.10
C PRO A 126 -0.73 12.51 11.91
N GLY A 127 -0.96 11.21 12.16
CA GLY A 127 -1.03 10.18 11.14
C GLY A 127 0.25 10.10 10.30
N ALA A 128 1.40 10.07 10.96
CA ALA A 128 2.67 10.14 10.24
C ALA A 128 2.93 8.87 9.41
N ASP A 129 2.63 7.72 9.99
CA ASP A 129 2.64 6.48 9.27
C ASP A 129 1.32 6.30 8.52
N ASP A 130 0.22 6.58 9.17
CA ASP A 130 -1.15 6.47 8.68
C ASP A 130 -1.73 7.83 8.24
N ASN A 131 -1.63 8.24 6.99
CA ASN A 131 -0.95 7.59 5.89
C ASN A 131 0.02 8.58 5.21
N ALA A 132 0.62 9.53 5.99
CA ALA A 132 1.55 10.52 5.44
C ALA A 132 2.82 9.85 4.89
N SER A 133 3.25 8.70 5.44
CA SER A 133 4.39 7.93 4.94
C SER A 133 4.18 7.47 3.49
N ALA A 134 3.00 6.95 3.19
CA ALA A 134 2.64 6.50 1.85
C ALA A 134 2.41 7.67 0.89
N VAL A 135 1.79 8.77 1.34
CA VAL A 135 1.67 9.99 0.53
C VAL A 135 3.04 10.56 0.20
N ALA A 136 3.99 10.57 1.15
CA ALA A 136 5.37 10.99 0.90
C ALA A 136 6.05 10.11 -0.16
N ALA A 137 5.88 8.79 -0.09
CA ALA A 137 6.37 7.87 -1.11
C ALA A 137 5.72 8.14 -2.48
N LEU A 138 4.42 8.43 -2.53
CA LEU A 138 3.69 8.78 -3.76
C LEU A 138 4.25 10.06 -4.41
N LEU A 139 4.56 11.08 -3.61
CA LEU A 139 5.18 12.33 -4.08
C LEU A 139 6.61 12.09 -4.61
N GLU A 140 7.41 11.27 -3.93
CA GLU A 140 8.74 10.89 -4.41
C GLU A 140 8.67 10.03 -5.68
N LEU A 141 7.65 9.16 -5.86
CA LEU A 141 7.40 8.49 -7.13
C LEU A 141 7.15 9.51 -8.25
N ALA A 142 6.33 10.52 -8.00
CA ALA A 142 6.02 11.55 -8.97
C ALA A 142 7.28 12.27 -9.49
N GLU A 143 8.23 12.53 -8.60
CA GLU A 143 9.51 13.19 -8.93
C GLU A 143 10.49 12.26 -9.66
N GLN A 144 10.57 10.98 -9.26
CA GLN A 144 11.63 10.07 -9.70
C GLN A 144 11.27 9.22 -10.91
N LEU A 145 9.98 9.05 -11.24
CA LEU A 145 9.58 8.30 -12.43
C LEU A 145 10.06 8.96 -13.70
N PRO A 146 10.47 8.17 -14.74
CA PRO A 146 10.97 8.72 -16.01
C PRO A 146 10.00 9.73 -16.60
N LYS A 147 10.54 10.87 -17.09
CA LYS A 147 9.72 11.95 -17.70
C LYS A 147 9.31 11.65 -19.15
N GLY A 148 9.86 10.60 -19.75
CA GLY A 148 9.49 10.14 -21.09
C GLY A 148 8.07 9.57 -21.14
N LYS A 149 7.52 9.48 -22.35
CA LYS A 149 6.18 8.90 -22.56
C LYS A 149 6.19 7.39 -22.28
N PRO A 150 5.42 6.88 -21.31
CA PRO A 150 5.35 5.46 -21.00
C PRO A 150 4.61 4.66 -22.07
N GLU A 151 4.69 3.34 -22.00
CA GLU A 151 3.80 2.46 -22.77
C GLU A 151 2.39 2.49 -22.23
N HIS A 152 2.25 2.35 -20.91
CA HIS A 152 0.95 2.41 -20.23
C HIS A 152 0.79 3.74 -19.48
N ASP A 153 -0.43 4.25 -19.43
CA ASP A 153 -0.74 5.40 -18.59
C ASP A 153 -0.35 5.10 -17.13
N ILE A 154 0.13 6.09 -16.42
CA ILE A 154 0.31 6.04 -14.97
C ILE A 154 -0.60 7.09 -14.36
N GLU A 155 -1.38 6.67 -13.39
CA GLU A 155 -2.19 7.52 -12.56
C GLU A 155 -1.76 7.42 -11.11
N LEU A 156 -1.32 8.54 -10.53
CA LEU A 156 -1.06 8.67 -9.11
C LEU A 156 -2.29 9.30 -8.48
N VAL A 157 -2.82 8.69 -7.43
CA VAL A 157 -4.05 9.16 -6.78
C VAL A 157 -3.82 9.34 -5.30
N ALA A 158 -4.20 10.51 -4.77
CA ALA A 158 -4.37 10.66 -3.34
C ALA A 158 -5.87 10.69 -3.04
N TRP A 159 -6.36 9.68 -2.29
CA TRP A 159 -7.76 9.54 -1.95
C TRP A 159 -8.09 10.26 -0.64
N ALA A 160 -9.29 10.84 -0.56
CA ALA A 160 -9.88 11.34 0.67
C ALA A 160 -10.85 10.31 1.26
N CYS A 161 -11.21 10.50 2.52
CA CYS A 161 -12.27 9.74 3.18
C CYS A 161 -12.00 8.23 3.22
N GLU A 162 -10.77 7.82 3.51
CA GLU A 162 -10.46 6.41 3.82
C GLU A 162 -10.83 6.10 5.26
N GLU A 163 -10.57 7.02 6.14
CA GLU A 163 -10.70 6.89 7.59
C GLU A 163 -12.17 6.93 8.08
N PRO A 164 -12.46 6.41 9.27
CA PRO A 164 -13.77 6.61 9.89
C PRO A 164 -14.18 8.10 9.94
N PRO A 165 -15.48 8.41 9.68
CA PRO A 165 -16.61 7.49 9.59
C PRO A 165 -16.85 6.88 8.20
N TRP A 166 -16.02 7.17 7.21
CA TRP A 166 -16.25 6.81 5.80
C TRP A 166 -15.79 5.39 5.44
N PHE A 167 -14.88 4.83 6.23
CA PHE A 167 -14.32 3.50 5.99
C PHE A 167 -15.41 2.45 5.74
N ASP A 168 -15.16 1.55 4.78
CA ASP A 168 -16.08 0.47 4.37
C ASP A 168 -17.44 0.97 3.84
N SER A 169 -17.45 2.15 3.22
CA SER A 169 -18.66 2.75 2.62
C SER A 169 -18.44 3.20 1.19
N GLU A 170 -19.53 3.52 0.50
CA GLU A 170 -19.49 4.14 -0.84
C GLU A 170 -18.95 5.58 -0.81
N ASP A 171 -18.79 6.17 0.37
CA ASP A 171 -18.27 7.52 0.56
C ASP A 171 -16.74 7.58 0.60
N MET A 172 -16.05 6.42 0.67
CA MET A 172 -14.60 6.39 0.48
C MET A 172 -14.23 7.01 -0.86
N GLY A 173 -13.21 7.88 -0.86
CA GLY A 173 -12.71 8.47 -2.10
C GLY A 173 -12.24 7.42 -3.11
N SER A 174 -11.64 6.34 -2.64
CA SER A 174 -11.27 5.20 -3.49
C SER A 174 -12.48 4.48 -4.10
N ALA A 175 -13.61 4.38 -3.38
CA ALA A 175 -14.85 3.83 -3.94
C ALA A 175 -15.39 4.73 -5.07
N ARG A 176 -15.39 6.06 -4.84
CA ARG A 176 -15.78 7.05 -5.86
C ARG A 176 -14.85 7.03 -7.07
N HIS A 177 -13.55 6.86 -6.85
CA HIS A 177 -12.57 6.76 -7.92
C HIS A 177 -12.73 5.44 -8.70
N ALA A 178 -12.86 4.32 -8.01
CA ALA A 178 -13.05 3.00 -8.62
C ALA A 178 -14.32 2.97 -9.50
N ALA A 179 -15.44 3.50 -9.00
CA ALA A 179 -16.70 3.59 -9.75
C ALA A 179 -16.60 4.43 -11.04
N ALA A 180 -15.68 5.39 -11.09
CA ALA A 180 -15.43 6.23 -12.28
C ALA A 180 -14.42 5.60 -13.26
N CYS A 181 -13.77 4.51 -12.89
CA CYS A 181 -12.80 3.84 -13.73
C CYS A 181 -13.45 2.99 -14.82
N ASP A 182 -12.85 3.02 -16.02
CA ASP A 182 -13.07 1.99 -17.04
C ASP A 182 -12.19 0.79 -16.67
N SER A 183 -12.78 -0.19 -15.99
CA SER A 183 -12.05 -1.34 -15.42
C SER A 183 -11.29 -2.16 -16.46
N GLU A 184 -11.79 -2.23 -17.71
CA GLU A 184 -11.12 -2.94 -18.81
C GLU A 184 -9.79 -2.29 -19.23
N LYS A 185 -9.60 -1.01 -18.87
CA LYS A 185 -8.36 -0.27 -19.14
C LYS A 185 -7.40 -0.25 -17.96
N VAL A 186 -7.80 -0.69 -16.78
CA VAL A 186 -6.93 -0.73 -15.61
C VAL A 186 -6.18 -2.07 -15.58
N LEU A 187 -4.87 -2.01 -15.73
CA LEU A 187 -3.98 -3.17 -15.69
C LEU A 187 -3.70 -3.65 -14.26
N GLY A 188 -3.81 -2.76 -13.29
CA GLY A 188 -3.64 -3.05 -11.89
C GLY A 188 -3.53 -1.80 -11.04
N LEU A 189 -3.74 -1.98 -9.76
CA LEU A 189 -3.65 -0.95 -8.72
C LEU A 189 -2.63 -1.35 -7.66
N ILE A 190 -1.82 -0.40 -7.25
CA ILE A 190 -0.89 -0.49 -6.12
C ILE A 190 -1.35 0.53 -5.07
N CYS A 191 -1.99 0.05 -4.02
CA CYS A 191 -2.33 0.84 -2.85
C CYS A 191 -1.13 0.91 -1.92
N LEU A 192 -0.78 2.10 -1.48
CA LEU A 192 0.28 2.35 -0.52
C LEU A 192 -0.36 2.66 0.83
N GLU A 193 -0.04 1.82 1.82
CA GLU A 193 -0.69 1.86 3.13
C GLU A 193 0.32 1.68 4.23
N MET A 194 0.58 2.73 5.03
CA MET A 194 1.57 2.71 6.11
C MET A 194 2.88 2.04 5.69
N LEU A 195 3.90 2.83 5.40
CA LEU A 195 5.15 2.36 4.81
C LEU A 195 6.38 2.63 5.67
N GLY A 196 6.21 3.24 6.84
CA GLY A 196 7.30 3.88 7.56
C GLY A 196 7.68 3.27 8.91
N TYR A 197 6.86 2.41 9.52
CA TYR A 197 7.14 1.85 10.83
C TYR A 197 7.84 0.48 10.74
N PHE A 198 9.04 0.40 11.28
CA PHE A 198 9.84 -0.83 11.30
C PHE A 198 10.44 -1.07 12.69
N SER A 199 10.63 -2.36 13.05
CA SER A 199 11.27 -2.75 14.28
C SER A 199 12.17 -3.96 14.05
N ASP A 200 13.39 -3.94 14.59
CA ASP A 200 14.31 -5.09 14.58
C ASP A 200 14.22 -5.92 15.88
N GLU A 201 13.31 -5.53 16.79
CA GLU A 201 13.14 -6.25 18.04
C GLU A 201 12.54 -7.65 17.80
N PRO A 202 12.97 -8.66 18.54
CA PRO A 202 12.37 -9.99 18.49
C PRO A 202 10.86 -9.91 18.77
N ASP A 203 10.07 -10.72 18.04
CA ASP A 203 8.62 -10.84 18.19
C ASP A 203 7.85 -9.52 18.00
N SER A 204 8.47 -8.53 17.32
CA SER A 204 7.83 -7.24 16.98
C SER A 204 6.79 -7.33 15.86
N GLN A 205 6.62 -8.51 15.26
CA GLN A 205 5.56 -8.79 14.28
C GLN A 205 4.63 -9.88 14.83
N PRO A 206 3.54 -9.51 15.49
CA PRO A 206 2.51 -10.46 15.91
C PRO A 206 1.87 -11.17 14.72
N SER A 207 1.42 -12.40 14.95
CA SER A 207 0.72 -13.17 13.92
C SER A 207 -0.79 -12.93 14.00
N LEU A 208 -1.43 -12.57 12.89
CA LEU A 208 -2.88 -12.40 12.81
C LEU A 208 -3.66 -13.70 13.03
N PHE A 209 -3.07 -14.84 12.64
CA PHE A 209 -3.76 -16.14 12.70
C PHE A 209 -2.85 -17.22 13.28
N PRO A 210 -3.39 -18.17 14.06
CA PRO A 210 -2.63 -19.33 14.51
C PRO A 210 -2.01 -20.08 13.32
N GLY A 211 -0.68 -20.27 13.37
CA GLY A 211 0.08 -20.95 12.32
C GLY A 211 0.69 -20.04 11.25
N TYR A 212 0.30 -18.77 11.13
CA TYR A 212 0.92 -17.81 10.19
C TYR A 212 2.36 -17.47 10.59
N SER A 213 2.69 -17.53 11.86
CA SER A 213 4.06 -17.40 12.38
C SER A 213 5.04 -18.45 11.82
N LEU A 214 4.53 -19.55 11.24
CA LEU A 214 5.35 -20.53 10.53
C LEU A 214 5.67 -20.12 9.09
N LEU A 215 4.95 -19.15 8.54
CA LEU A 215 5.02 -18.74 7.14
C LEU A 215 5.49 -17.29 6.95
N LEU A 216 5.41 -16.46 7.99
CA LEU A 216 5.79 -15.05 7.96
C LEU A 216 6.85 -14.75 9.02
N PRO A 217 7.69 -13.72 8.79
CA PRO A 217 8.64 -13.27 9.80
C PRO A 217 7.95 -12.84 11.10
N THR A 218 8.60 -13.06 12.23
CA THR A 218 8.16 -12.59 13.56
C THR A 218 8.83 -11.28 13.99
N VAL A 219 9.76 -10.78 13.17
CA VAL A 219 10.43 -9.50 13.35
C VAL A 219 9.88 -8.49 12.34
N GLY A 220 9.48 -7.33 12.82
CA GLY A 220 8.82 -6.28 12.04
C GLY A 220 9.74 -5.44 11.15
N ASN A 221 10.72 -6.07 10.48
CA ASN A 221 11.72 -5.39 9.66
C ASN A 221 11.53 -5.58 8.15
N PHE A 222 10.35 -5.96 7.71
CA PHE A 222 10.01 -6.23 6.31
C PHE A 222 8.83 -5.38 5.84
N ILE A 223 8.68 -5.27 4.51
CA ILE A 223 7.49 -4.73 3.86
C ILE A 223 6.62 -5.86 3.32
N ALA A 224 5.30 -5.75 3.46
CA ALA A 224 4.35 -6.73 2.95
C ALA A 224 3.71 -6.28 1.64
N VAL A 225 3.41 -7.24 0.77
CA VAL A 225 2.59 -7.09 -0.44
C VAL A 225 1.40 -8.02 -0.30
N VAL A 226 0.23 -7.45 -0.15
CA VAL A 226 -1.03 -8.17 0.12
C VAL A 226 -1.95 -8.06 -1.08
N GLY A 227 -2.58 -9.15 -1.47
CA GLY A 227 -3.55 -9.15 -2.56
C GLY A 227 -4.41 -10.42 -2.55
N ASN A 228 -5.48 -10.43 -3.34
CA ASN A 228 -6.27 -11.62 -3.60
C ASN A 228 -5.62 -12.53 -4.66
N LEU A 229 -6.28 -13.61 -5.06
CA LEU A 229 -5.76 -14.52 -6.08
C LEU A 229 -5.71 -13.88 -7.48
N GLU A 230 -6.62 -12.99 -7.79
CA GLU A 230 -6.67 -12.28 -9.08
C GLU A 230 -5.47 -11.34 -9.23
N ALA A 231 -5.02 -10.75 -8.14
CA ALA A 231 -3.83 -9.90 -8.09
C ALA A 231 -2.50 -10.66 -7.97
N TYR A 232 -2.50 -12.01 -7.95
CA TYR A 232 -1.30 -12.83 -7.73
C TYR A 232 -0.12 -12.44 -8.63
N GLY A 233 -0.38 -12.24 -9.93
CA GLY A 233 0.65 -11.85 -10.90
C GLY A 233 1.29 -10.50 -10.58
N LEU A 234 0.47 -9.50 -10.25
CA LEU A 234 0.90 -8.18 -9.87
C LEU A 234 1.64 -8.20 -8.53
N ALA A 235 1.10 -8.87 -7.52
CA ALA A 235 1.73 -9.02 -6.21
C ALA A 235 3.12 -9.67 -6.30
N LYS A 236 3.27 -10.70 -7.15
CA LYS A 236 4.55 -11.36 -7.38
C LYS A 236 5.58 -10.44 -8.03
N GLN A 237 5.18 -9.59 -8.97
CA GLN A 237 6.07 -8.61 -9.61
C GLN A 237 6.54 -7.56 -8.59
N ILE A 238 5.61 -7.02 -7.79
CA ILE A 238 5.91 -6.01 -6.76
C ILE A 238 6.83 -6.60 -5.69
N TYR A 239 6.51 -7.77 -5.15
CA TYR A 239 7.34 -8.49 -4.20
C TYR A 239 8.77 -8.73 -4.75
N SER A 240 8.87 -9.17 -6.01
CA SER A 240 10.16 -9.44 -6.65
C SER A 240 11.04 -8.20 -6.79
N GLY A 241 10.44 -7.02 -6.93
CA GLY A 241 11.14 -5.75 -6.95
C GLY A 241 11.53 -5.26 -5.55
N LEU A 242 10.60 -5.32 -4.60
CA LEU A 242 10.83 -4.86 -3.23
C LEU A 242 11.87 -5.67 -2.50
N LYS A 243 11.86 -7.01 -2.61
CA LYS A 243 12.84 -7.88 -1.97
C LYS A 243 14.30 -7.66 -2.43
N GLN A 244 14.53 -6.89 -3.49
CA GLN A 244 15.87 -6.47 -3.91
C GLN A 244 16.38 -5.25 -3.13
N GLN A 245 15.52 -4.59 -2.36
CA GLN A 245 15.84 -3.38 -1.60
C GLN A 245 15.89 -3.63 -0.10
N LEU A 246 14.92 -4.40 0.42
CA LEU A 246 14.77 -4.71 1.85
C LEU A 246 14.05 -6.05 2.00
N PRO A 247 14.02 -6.65 3.23
CA PRO A 247 13.19 -7.80 3.50
C PRO A 247 11.74 -7.53 3.10
N ALA A 248 11.12 -8.49 2.43
CA ALA A 248 9.74 -8.37 1.97
C ALA A 248 8.97 -9.67 2.16
N ALA A 249 7.67 -9.57 2.33
CA ALA A 249 6.74 -10.68 2.34
C ALA A 249 5.65 -10.48 1.29
N ARG A 250 5.13 -11.57 0.73
CA ARG A 250 3.98 -11.57 -0.16
C ARG A 250 2.91 -12.49 0.38
N ILE A 251 1.69 -12.01 0.44
CA ILE A 251 0.53 -12.72 0.95
C ILE A 251 -0.59 -12.60 -0.07
N ASN A 252 -1.00 -13.72 -0.67
CA ASN A 252 -2.17 -13.79 -1.51
C ASN A 252 -3.20 -14.70 -0.84
N VAL A 253 -4.39 -14.18 -0.56
CA VAL A 253 -5.45 -14.92 0.11
C VAL A 253 -6.71 -14.98 -0.75
N PRO A 254 -7.36 -16.14 -0.86
CA PRO A 254 -8.52 -16.31 -1.73
C PRO A 254 -9.82 -15.68 -1.20
N TRP A 255 -9.90 -15.37 0.10
CA TRP A 255 -11.07 -14.81 0.79
C TRP A 255 -10.72 -13.56 1.60
N ALA A 256 -9.93 -12.74 1.02
CA ALA A 256 -9.31 -11.61 1.64
C ALA A 256 -10.31 -10.51 2.06
N GLU A 257 -11.45 -10.41 1.39
CA GLU A 257 -12.44 -9.36 1.56
C GLU A 257 -13.07 -9.30 2.97
N GLU A 258 -12.96 -10.40 3.73
CA GLU A 258 -13.52 -10.52 5.09
C GLU A 258 -12.45 -10.39 6.20
N THR A 259 -11.22 -10.02 5.86
CA THR A 259 -10.11 -9.98 6.82
C THR A 259 -9.45 -8.61 6.88
N GLU A 260 -8.78 -8.32 8.00
CA GLU A 260 -7.96 -7.11 8.23
C GLU A 260 -6.86 -6.89 7.16
N LEU A 261 -6.54 -7.92 6.36
CA LEU A 261 -5.64 -7.82 5.22
C LEU A 261 -6.20 -6.97 4.06
N PHE A 262 -7.45 -6.55 4.15
CA PHE A 262 -8.14 -5.74 3.14
C PHE A 262 -8.70 -4.43 3.73
N PHE A 263 -8.17 -3.99 4.85
CA PHE A 263 -8.49 -2.70 5.44
C PHE A 263 -7.63 -1.61 4.79
N SER A 264 -7.96 -1.22 3.57
CA SER A 264 -7.48 -0.05 2.86
C SER A 264 -8.17 0.10 1.50
N ASP A 265 -7.86 1.15 0.77
CA ASP A 265 -8.45 1.61 -0.49
C ASP A 265 -8.50 0.56 -1.61
N HIS A 266 -7.56 -0.40 -1.66
CA HIS A 266 -7.51 -1.43 -2.72
C HIS A 266 -8.75 -2.32 -2.75
N ARG A 267 -9.46 -2.46 -1.61
CA ARG A 267 -10.71 -3.24 -1.50
C ARG A 267 -11.78 -2.80 -2.49
N ASN A 268 -11.86 -1.51 -2.76
CA ASN A 268 -12.89 -0.93 -3.62
C ASN A 268 -12.72 -1.25 -5.11
N TYR A 269 -11.57 -1.80 -5.50
CA TYR A 269 -11.27 -2.16 -6.88
C TYR A 269 -11.47 -3.65 -7.17
N HIS A 270 -11.45 -4.51 -6.17
CA HIS A 270 -11.66 -5.96 -6.33
C HIS A 270 -13.02 -6.32 -6.92
N PRO A 271 -14.15 -5.71 -6.48
CA PRO A 271 -15.47 -6.00 -7.06
C PRO A 271 -15.59 -5.68 -8.56
N LEU A 272 -14.68 -4.84 -9.08
CA LEU A 272 -14.61 -4.48 -10.49
C LEU A 272 -13.70 -5.39 -11.32
N GLY A 273 -13.14 -6.45 -10.71
CA GLY A 273 -12.19 -7.36 -11.34
C GLY A 273 -10.83 -6.71 -11.64
N ILE A 274 -10.49 -5.60 -10.99
CA ILE A 274 -9.21 -4.93 -11.14
C ILE A 274 -8.19 -5.61 -10.21
N PRO A 275 -7.06 -6.14 -10.73
CA PRO A 275 -5.99 -6.65 -9.89
C PRO A 275 -5.44 -5.54 -8.98
N ALA A 276 -5.72 -5.62 -7.69
CA ALA A 276 -5.32 -4.62 -6.72
C ALA A 276 -4.49 -5.25 -5.60
N VAL A 277 -3.41 -4.57 -5.21
CA VAL A 277 -2.54 -4.98 -4.12
C VAL A 277 -2.32 -3.82 -3.16
N MET A 278 -2.11 -4.16 -1.89
CA MET A 278 -1.66 -3.24 -0.87
C MET A 278 -0.18 -3.50 -0.57
N VAL A 279 0.62 -2.46 -0.51
CA VAL A 279 1.99 -2.48 0.01
C VAL A 279 1.95 -1.81 1.36
N THR A 280 2.37 -2.55 2.42
CA THR A 280 2.21 -2.07 3.81
C THR A 280 3.31 -2.58 4.73
N ASP A 281 3.62 -1.85 5.76
CA ASP A 281 4.45 -2.32 6.88
C ASP A 281 3.67 -3.20 7.87
N THR A 282 2.41 -3.46 7.60
CA THR A 282 1.43 -4.25 8.34
C THR A 282 0.61 -3.48 9.39
N ALA A 283 0.65 -2.14 9.36
CA ALA A 283 -0.26 -1.25 10.06
C ALA A 283 -0.47 -1.61 11.55
N MET A 284 -1.72 -1.66 12.02
CA MET A 284 -2.11 -1.95 13.39
C MET A 284 -1.55 -3.26 13.96
N ILE A 285 -1.08 -4.17 13.11
CA ILE A 285 -0.49 -5.44 13.58
C ILE A 285 0.90 -5.20 14.16
N ARG A 286 1.64 -4.23 13.62
CA ARG A 286 3.02 -3.92 14.02
C ARG A 286 3.14 -2.60 14.75
N ASN A 287 2.46 -1.56 14.25
CA ASN A 287 2.63 -0.20 14.73
C ASN A 287 1.70 0.08 15.93
N PRO A 288 2.25 0.23 17.15
CA PRO A 288 1.44 0.53 18.33
C PRO A 288 0.89 1.98 18.34
N ASN A 289 1.32 2.81 17.39
CA ASN A 289 0.88 4.20 17.26
C ASN A 289 -0.32 4.35 16.31
N TYR A 290 -0.79 3.25 15.70
CA TYR A 290 -1.92 3.26 14.77
C TYR A 290 -3.16 3.90 15.42
N HIS A 291 -3.71 4.94 14.79
CA HIS A 291 -4.83 5.76 15.27
C HIS A 291 -4.60 6.40 16.65
N GLU A 292 -3.34 6.68 16.99
CA GLU A 292 -2.96 7.28 18.26
C GLU A 292 -2.27 8.65 18.04
N PRO A 293 -2.36 9.60 18.99
CA PRO A 293 -1.62 10.86 18.93
C PRO A 293 -0.09 10.68 18.88
N THR A 294 0.39 9.47 19.13
CA THR A 294 1.80 9.09 19.08
C THR A 294 2.27 8.69 17.69
N ASP A 295 1.40 8.64 16.67
CA ASP A 295 1.79 8.43 15.28
C ASP A 295 2.42 9.70 14.70
N THR A 296 3.67 9.94 15.09
CA THR A 296 4.43 11.16 14.80
C THR A 296 5.57 10.90 13.82
N PRO A 297 6.07 11.94 13.12
CA PRO A 297 7.20 11.80 12.18
C PRO A 297 8.46 11.16 12.77
N GLU A 298 8.67 11.25 14.08
CA GLU A 298 9.83 10.71 14.77
C GLU A 298 9.79 9.19 14.92
N THR A 299 8.61 8.55 14.80
CA THR A 299 8.44 7.10 14.94
C THR A 299 8.86 6.34 13.68
N LEU A 300 9.06 7.03 12.54
CA LEU A 300 9.30 6.43 11.24
C LEU A 300 10.78 6.15 10.97
N ASP A 301 11.04 5.01 10.33
CA ASP A 301 12.33 4.65 9.73
C ASP A 301 12.45 5.18 8.30
N TYR A 302 12.93 6.40 8.14
CA TYR A 302 13.08 7.04 6.83
C TYR A 302 14.08 6.34 5.91
N HIS A 303 15.00 5.57 6.46
CA HIS A 303 15.91 4.79 5.64
C HIS A 303 15.16 3.65 4.96
N ARG A 304 14.37 2.87 5.72
CA ARG A 304 13.56 1.77 5.15
C ARG A 304 12.42 2.31 4.27
N LEU A 305 11.77 3.41 4.64
CA LEU A 305 10.80 4.09 3.78
C LEU A 305 11.41 4.49 2.43
N ASN A 306 12.65 5.01 2.41
CA ASN A 306 13.35 5.30 1.15
C ASN A 306 13.65 4.03 0.34
N LEU A 307 13.99 2.90 0.98
CA LEU A 307 14.20 1.63 0.29
C LEU A 307 12.90 1.11 -0.37
N VAL A 308 11.77 1.20 0.34
CA VAL A 308 10.44 0.88 -0.21
C VAL A 308 10.16 1.77 -1.41
N THR A 309 10.30 3.09 -1.26
CA THR A 309 10.05 4.08 -2.32
C THR A 309 10.89 3.81 -3.56
N ARG A 310 12.18 3.54 -3.40
CA ARG A 310 13.07 3.17 -4.51
C ARG A 310 12.66 1.88 -5.21
N GLY A 311 12.22 0.88 -4.42
CA GLY A 311 11.65 -0.35 -4.95
C GLY A 311 10.42 -0.08 -5.81
N LEU A 312 9.50 0.72 -5.30
CA LEU A 312 8.29 1.12 -6.02
C LEU A 312 8.60 1.91 -7.31
N VAL A 313 9.54 2.87 -7.29
CA VAL A 313 9.98 3.59 -8.50
C VAL A 313 10.46 2.61 -9.58
N ARG A 314 11.29 1.63 -9.21
CA ARG A 314 11.80 0.61 -10.16
C ARG A 314 10.68 -0.26 -10.71
N ILE A 315 9.76 -0.70 -9.85
CA ILE A 315 8.63 -1.55 -10.23
C ILE A 315 7.72 -0.79 -11.19
N VAL A 316 7.26 0.41 -10.81
CA VAL A 316 6.38 1.22 -11.67
C VAL A 316 7.06 1.56 -12.98
N THR A 317 8.38 1.83 -12.98
CA THR A 317 9.14 2.02 -14.20
C THR A 317 9.09 0.77 -15.08
N SER A 318 9.31 -0.42 -14.52
CA SER A 318 9.28 -1.67 -15.31
C SER A 318 7.89 -2.01 -15.84
N LEU A 319 6.83 -1.66 -15.11
CA LEU A 319 5.44 -1.86 -15.52
C LEU A 319 5.03 -0.93 -16.66
N ALA A 320 5.42 0.33 -16.56
CA ALA A 320 4.93 1.36 -17.49
C ALA A 320 5.88 1.66 -18.65
N TRP A 321 7.18 1.38 -18.52
CA TRP A 321 8.21 1.45 -19.57
C TRP A 321 8.87 0.07 -19.75
N PRO A 322 8.13 -0.98 -20.16
CA PRO A 322 8.74 -2.28 -20.39
C PRO A 322 9.83 -2.16 -21.47
N GLU A 323 10.98 -2.78 -21.23
CA GLU A 323 12.02 -2.89 -22.26
C GLU A 323 11.45 -3.59 -23.49
N GLN A 324 11.66 -3.04 -24.67
CA GLN A 324 11.23 -3.60 -25.96
C GLN A 324 12.11 -4.78 -26.35
#